data_298cccc6f325ac375e1278620dc97b96
#
_entry.id   298cccc6f325ac375e1278620dc97b96
#
_cell.length_a   1.000
_cell.length_b   1.000
_cell.length_c   1.000
_cell.angle_alpha   90.00
_cell.angle_beta   90.00
_cell.angle_gamma   90.00
#
_symmetry.space_group_name_H-M   'P 1'
#
loop_
_entity.id
_entity.type
_entity.pdbx_description
1 polymer ?
#
loop_
_entity_poly.entity_id
_entity_poly.type
_entity_poly.pdbx_seq_one_letter_code
_entity_poly.pdbx_strand_id
1 'polypeptide(L)'
;MGKRLSEMTLGELWQLFPIYLTEHQSCWQEWYSEEERLLKNALSSTERISHIGSTAVSSIWAKPIIDILVEAPKESRLLDYKDLIINSGYICMSQTENSLSFNKGYTENGFAERVFHLHLRYAGDNNELYFRDYLIEYPDVAKEYEELKLKLWKKYEHNRDGYTNAKTELVKRYTDKARILYGNRY
;
A
#
# COMPACT_ATOMS: atom_id res chain seq x y z
N MET A 1 10.15 -24.38 18.24
CA MET A 1 9.60 -24.03 16.92
C MET A 1 8.67 -22.85 17.13
N GLY A 2 8.86 -21.72 16.42
CA GLY A 2 7.97 -20.58 16.50
C GLY A 2 6.58 -20.90 15.91
N LYS A 3 5.56 -20.12 16.30
CA LYS A 3 4.25 -20.21 15.67
C LYS A 3 4.33 -19.75 14.20
N ARG A 4 3.61 -20.42 13.30
CA ARG A 4 3.39 -19.90 11.93
C ARG A 4 2.55 -18.64 11.98
N LEU A 5 2.70 -17.73 11.02
CA LEU A 5 1.90 -16.48 10.96
C LEU A 5 0.38 -16.75 11.00
N SER A 6 -0.07 -17.83 10.35
CA SER A 6 -1.47 -18.26 10.34
C SER A 6 -2.02 -18.76 11.67
N GLU A 7 -1.15 -19.01 12.64
CA GLU A 7 -1.48 -19.50 13.99
C GLU A 7 -1.40 -18.38 15.04
N MET A 8 -0.94 -17.20 14.63
CA MET A 8 -0.81 -16.03 15.53
C MET A 8 -2.13 -15.29 15.65
N THR A 9 -2.41 -14.82 16.85
CA THR A 9 -3.51 -13.87 17.08
C THR A 9 -3.18 -12.51 16.46
N LEU A 10 -4.19 -11.67 16.24
CA LEU A 10 -4.00 -10.31 15.72
C LEU A 10 -3.06 -9.49 16.61
N GLY A 11 -3.16 -9.62 17.94
CA GLY A 11 -2.25 -8.96 18.88
C GLY A 11 -0.81 -9.42 18.75
N GLU A 12 -0.56 -10.74 18.58
CA GLU A 12 0.78 -11.27 18.33
C GLU A 12 1.36 -10.77 17.00
N LEU A 13 0.53 -10.71 15.94
CA LEU A 13 0.93 -10.14 14.66
C LEU A 13 1.28 -8.66 14.76
N TRP A 14 0.53 -7.86 15.52
CA TRP A 14 0.84 -6.45 15.72
C TRP A 14 2.11 -6.21 16.53
N GLN A 15 2.46 -7.12 17.44
CA GLN A 15 3.75 -7.07 18.15
C GLN A 15 4.91 -7.45 17.21
N LEU A 16 4.72 -8.47 16.37
CA LEU A 16 5.75 -8.92 15.43
C LEU A 16 5.98 -7.92 14.30
N PHE A 17 4.95 -7.18 13.91
CA PHE A 17 4.95 -6.21 12.81
C PHE A 17 4.54 -4.81 13.30
N PRO A 18 5.33 -4.16 14.18
CA PRO A 18 4.99 -2.85 14.71
C PRO A 18 4.98 -1.79 13.60
N ILE A 19 4.25 -0.71 13.83
CA ILE A 19 4.33 0.47 12.98
C ILE A 19 5.59 1.23 13.35
N TYR A 20 6.43 1.51 12.37
CA TYR A 20 7.52 2.46 12.50
C TYR A 20 7.64 3.30 11.23
N LEU A 21 8.14 4.52 11.38
CA LEU A 21 8.33 5.45 10.28
C LEU A 21 9.81 5.79 10.16
N THR A 22 10.26 5.95 8.93
CA THR A 22 11.61 6.41 8.59
C THR A 22 11.55 7.57 7.62
N GLU A 23 12.62 8.31 7.52
CA GLU A 23 12.82 9.23 6.39
C GLU A 23 12.72 8.49 5.06
N HIS A 24 12.40 9.23 4.01
CA HIS A 24 12.32 8.64 2.68
C HIS A 24 13.64 7.97 2.29
N GLN A 25 13.55 6.76 1.73
CA GLN A 25 14.70 5.99 1.25
C GLN A 25 14.72 5.97 -0.27
N SER A 26 15.84 6.34 -0.88
CA SER A 26 15.98 6.37 -2.35
C SER A 26 15.80 5.00 -3.00
N CYS A 27 16.10 3.91 -2.27
CA CYS A 27 15.92 2.54 -2.75
C CYS A 27 14.45 2.14 -2.95
N TRP A 28 13.47 2.84 -2.37
CA TRP A 28 12.06 2.47 -2.51
C TRP A 28 11.56 2.56 -3.95
N GLN A 29 12.02 3.55 -4.72
CA GLN A 29 11.69 3.65 -6.14
C GLN A 29 12.30 2.50 -6.95
N GLU A 30 13.51 2.08 -6.63
CA GLU A 30 14.16 0.94 -7.27
C GLU A 30 13.43 -0.36 -6.95
N TRP A 31 13.12 -0.60 -5.65
CA TRP A 31 12.35 -1.77 -5.22
C TRP A 31 10.99 -1.86 -5.90
N TYR A 32 10.29 -0.72 -6.01
CA TYR A 32 9.04 -0.65 -6.76
C TYR A 32 9.25 -1.03 -8.24
N SER A 33 10.26 -0.46 -8.90
CA SER A 33 10.50 -0.70 -10.33
C SER A 33 10.85 -2.15 -10.63
N GLU A 34 11.62 -2.80 -9.76
CA GLU A 34 11.91 -4.23 -9.87
C GLU A 34 10.66 -5.08 -9.69
N GLU A 35 9.85 -4.77 -8.67
CA GLU A 35 8.61 -5.51 -8.39
C GLU A 35 7.55 -5.28 -9.48
N GLU A 36 7.43 -4.06 -10.00
CA GLU A 36 6.56 -3.74 -11.14
C GLU A 36 6.90 -4.60 -12.35
N ARG A 37 8.20 -4.77 -12.66
CA ARG A 37 8.65 -5.61 -13.77
C ARG A 37 8.29 -7.09 -13.56
N LEU A 38 8.44 -7.61 -12.35
CA LEU A 38 8.03 -8.98 -12.01
C LEU A 38 6.52 -9.16 -12.18
N LEU A 39 5.74 -8.21 -11.68
CA LEU A 39 4.28 -8.24 -11.79
C LEU A 39 3.82 -8.10 -13.25
N LYS A 40 4.42 -7.23 -14.06
CA LYS A 40 4.11 -7.12 -15.50
C LYS A 40 4.37 -8.42 -16.25
N ASN A 41 5.41 -9.16 -15.90
CA ASN A 41 5.69 -10.45 -16.52
C ASN A 41 4.67 -11.53 -16.09
N ALA A 42 4.18 -11.48 -14.85
CA ALA A 42 3.22 -12.43 -14.33
C ALA A 42 1.78 -12.11 -14.74
N LEU A 43 1.43 -10.81 -14.85
CA LEU A 43 0.09 -10.29 -15.05
C LEU A 43 -0.02 -9.65 -16.45
N SER A 44 -0.13 -10.46 -17.48
CA SER A 44 -0.05 -10.02 -18.90
C SER A 44 -1.21 -9.14 -19.39
N SER A 45 -2.27 -8.99 -18.62
CA SER A 45 -3.51 -8.30 -19.03
C SER A 45 -3.99 -7.25 -18.03
N THR A 46 -3.06 -6.58 -17.33
CA THR A 46 -3.40 -5.46 -16.44
C THR A 46 -3.46 -4.15 -17.21
N GLU A 47 -4.38 -3.26 -16.80
CA GLU A 47 -4.48 -1.91 -17.35
C GLU A 47 -3.32 -1.05 -16.86
N ARG A 48 -3.00 -1.15 -15.57
CA ARG A 48 -1.97 -0.32 -14.94
C ARG A 48 -1.40 -0.98 -13.68
N ILE A 49 -0.12 -0.75 -13.46
CA ILE A 49 0.56 -1.01 -12.17
C ILE A 49 1.17 0.30 -11.72
N SER A 50 0.93 0.70 -10.47
CA SER A 50 1.34 2.01 -9.96
C SER A 50 1.91 1.94 -8.56
N HIS A 51 3.00 2.70 -8.31
CA HIS A 51 3.49 2.98 -6.97
C HIS A 51 2.55 3.97 -6.28
N ILE A 52 1.99 3.58 -5.17
CA ILE A 52 1.07 4.40 -4.37
C ILE A 52 1.56 4.51 -2.92
N GLY A 53 0.78 5.15 -2.07
CA GLY A 53 1.12 5.31 -0.65
C GLY A 53 2.28 6.28 -0.39
N SER A 54 2.71 6.30 0.87
CA SER A 54 3.68 7.31 1.33
C SER A 54 5.09 7.11 0.79
N THR A 55 5.49 5.88 0.45
CA THR A 55 6.81 5.60 -0.12
C THR A 55 6.98 6.11 -1.55
N ALA A 56 5.87 6.41 -2.23
CA ALA A 56 5.86 7.06 -3.55
C ALA A 56 6.05 8.59 -3.48
N VAL A 57 6.07 9.18 -2.28
CA VAL A 57 6.20 10.64 -2.05
C VAL A 57 7.52 10.92 -1.35
N SER A 58 8.50 11.45 -2.08
CA SER A 58 9.88 11.57 -1.60
C SER A 58 10.10 12.60 -0.48
N SER A 59 9.13 13.47 -0.24
CA SER A 59 9.23 14.57 0.72
C SER A 59 8.76 14.24 2.14
N ILE A 60 8.28 13.02 2.40
CA ILE A 60 7.67 12.67 3.69
C ILE A 60 8.18 11.36 4.28
N TRP A 61 8.17 11.28 5.60
CA TRP A 61 8.41 10.02 6.33
C TRP A 61 7.35 8.98 6.00
N ALA A 62 7.76 7.72 5.91
CA ALA A 62 6.86 6.60 5.61
C ALA A 62 7.22 5.34 6.41
N LYS A 63 6.25 4.43 6.52
CA LYS A 63 6.58 3.03 6.81
C LYS A 63 7.36 2.47 5.62
N PRO A 64 8.43 1.69 5.81
CA PRO A 64 9.21 1.10 4.72
C PRO A 64 8.45 -0.08 4.06
N ILE A 65 7.28 0.21 3.53
CA ILE A 65 6.40 -0.72 2.84
C ILE A 65 6.03 -0.09 1.49
N ILE A 66 6.31 -0.80 0.41
CA ILE A 66 5.98 -0.37 -0.94
C ILE A 66 4.52 -0.74 -1.22
N ASP A 67 3.66 0.25 -1.34
CA ASP A 67 2.27 0.04 -1.70
C ASP A 67 2.13 0.07 -3.23
N ILE A 68 1.52 -0.96 -3.82
CA ILE A 68 1.34 -1.15 -5.26
C ILE A 68 -0.15 -1.26 -5.55
N LEU A 69 -0.65 -0.45 -6.48
CA LEU A 69 -1.98 -0.60 -7.06
C LEU A 69 -1.85 -1.31 -8.40
N VAL A 70 -2.60 -2.40 -8.56
CA VAL A 70 -2.78 -3.11 -9.84
C VAL A 70 -4.23 -2.91 -10.26
N GLU A 71 -4.43 -2.30 -11.42
CA GLU A 71 -5.73 -2.08 -12.02
C GLU A 71 -5.98 -3.13 -13.12
N ALA A 72 -7.00 -3.95 -12.91
CA ALA A 72 -7.45 -4.96 -13.87
C ALA A 72 -8.58 -4.40 -14.77
N PRO A 73 -8.70 -4.84 -16.03
CA PRO A 73 -9.83 -4.50 -16.89
C PRO A 73 -11.17 -4.79 -16.20
N LYS A 74 -12.18 -3.94 -16.44
CA LYS A 74 -13.51 -4.10 -15.83
C LYS A 74 -14.22 -5.40 -16.26
N GLU A 75 -13.88 -5.91 -17.41
CA GLU A 75 -14.43 -7.13 -18.00
C GLU A 75 -13.77 -8.40 -17.47
N SER A 76 -12.65 -8.26 -16.76
CA SER A 76 -11.91 -9.40 -16.18
C SER A 76 -12.52 -9.83 -14.83
N ARG A 77 -12.15 -11.01 -14.37
CA ARG A 77 -12.44 -11.48 -13.02
C ARG A 77 -11.20 -11.29 -12.15
N LEU A 78 -11.29 -10.52 -11.07
CA LEU A 78 -10.14 -10.32 -10.17
C LEU A 78 -9.57 -11.63 -9.62
N LEU A 79 -10.39 -12.66 -9.46
CA LEU A 79 -9.95 -13.98 -9.00
C LEU A 79 -8.99 -14.67 -9.94
N ASP A 80 -9.03 -14.36 -11.24
CA ASP A 80 -8.13 -14.97 -12.23
C ASP A 80 -6.68 -14.49 -12.05
N TYR A 81 -6.47 -13.35 -11.39
CA TYR A 81 -5.14 -12.82 -11.04
C TYR A 81 -4.59 -13.38 -9.73
N LYS A 82 -5.45 -13.96 -8.88
CA LYS A 82 -5.08 -14.33 -7.49
C LYS A 82 -3.90 -15.29 -7.44
N ASP A 83 -3.98 -16.38 -8.17
CA ASP A 83 -2.94 -17.41 -8.16
C ASP A 83 -1.64 -16.92 -8.80
N LEU A 84 -1.72 -16.05 -9.81
CA LEU A 84 -0.56 -15.43 -10.44
C LEU A 84 0.19 -14.52 -9.45
N ILE A 85 -0.55 -13.75 -8.64
CA ILE A 85 0.03 -12.89 -7.61
C ILE A 85 0.62 -13.74 -6.47
N ILE A 86 -0.07 -14.80 -6.03
CA ILE A 86 0.45 -15.73 -5.02
C ILE A 86 1.73 -16.40 -5.51
N ASN A 87 1.78 -16.85 -6.76
CA ASN A 87 2.98 -17.46 -7.37
C ASN A 87 4.14 -16.46 -7.50
N SER A 88 3.86 -15.15 -7.47
CA SER A 88 4.87 -14.08 -7.39
C SER A 88 5.39 -13.81 -5.97
N GLY A 89 5.03 -14.66 -4.99
CA GLY A 89 5.51 -14.62 -3.61
C GLY A 89 4.66 -13.80 -2.64
N TYR A 90 3.42 -13.48 -3.03
CA TYR A 90 2.48 -12.75 -2.17
C TYR A 90 1.57 -13.70 -1.38
N ILE A 91 1.08 -13.20 -0.25
CA ILE A 91 0.06 -13.84 0.58
C ILE A 91 -1.23 -13.02 0.43
N CYS A 92 -2.34 -13.68 0.06
CA CYS A 92 -3.64 -13.02 -0.01
C CYS A 92 -4.14 -12.72 1.41
N MET A 93 -4.40 -11.44 1.71
CA MET A 93 -4.81 -10.95 3.02
C MET A 93 -6.33 -10.74 3.11
N SER A 94 -6.93 -10.26 2.04
CA SER A 94 -8.38 -10.05 1.98
C SER A 94 -8.88 -10.20 0.54
N GLN A 95 -10.16 -10.59 0.44
CA GLN A 95 -10.83 -10.80 -0.82
C GLN A 95 -12.28 -10.35 -0.69
N THR A 96 -12.69 -9.47 -1.59
CA THR A 96 -14.08 -9.08 -1.80
C THR A 96 -14.45 -9.28 -3.27
N GLU A 97 -15.67 -8.96 -3.65
CA GLU A 97 -16.10 -8.99 -5.06
C GLU A 97 -15.31 -8.01 -5.93
N ASN A 98 -14.97 -6.84 -5.39
CA ASN A 98 -14.37 -5.72 -6.14
C ASN A 98 -12.90 -5.43 -5.80
N SER A 99 -12.30 -6.18 -4.89
CA SER A 99 -10.91 -5.95 -4.48
C SER A 99 -10.26 -7.17 -3.86
N LEU A 100 -8.96 -7.35 -4.12
CA LEU A 100 -8.10 -8.25 -3.37
C LEU A 100 -6.90 -7.47 -2.84
N SER A 101 -6.44 -7.84 -1.64
CA SER A 101 -5.23 -7.26 -1.05
C SER A 101 -4.24 -8.37 -0.71
N PHE A 102 -2.96 -8.08 -0.94
CA PHE A 102 -1.89 -9.04 -0.75
C PHE A 102 -0.70 -8.39 -0.04
N ASN A 103 0.04 -9.19 0.72
CA ASN A 103 1.28 -8.77 1.36
C ASN A 103 2.43 -9.68 0.91
N LYS A 104 3.65 -9.12 0.84
CA LYS A 104 4.91 -9.84 0.61
C LYS A 104 5.98 -9.30 1.55
N GLY A 105 6.87 -10.16 2.05
CA GLY A 105 7.91 -9.76 2.99
C GLY A 105 7.50 -9.82 4.47
N TYR A 106 6.43 -10.52 4.79
CA TYR A 106 6.02 -10.85 6.16
C TYR A 106 6.55 -12.24 6.52
N THR A 107 7.38 -12.34 7.54
CA THR A 107 8.01 -13.60 7.94
C THR A 107 7.74 -13.92 9.42
N GLU A 108 7.98 -15.15 9.83
CA GLU A 108 7.83 -15.58 11.24
C GLU A 108 8.83 -14.88 12.19
N ASN A 109 9.83 -14.16 11.63
CA ASN A 109 10.82 -13.40 12.37
C ASN A 109 10.62 -11.87 12.25
N GLY A 110 9.47 -11.40 11.74
CA GLY A 110 9.19 -10.01 11.49
C GLY A 110 9.26 -9.63 10.00
N PHE A 111 9.44 -8.35 9.71
CA PHE A 111 9.56 -7.87 8.34
C PHE A 111 10.86 -8.36 7.67
N ALA A 112 10.75 -8.78 6.42
CA ALA A 112 11.90 -8.94 5.53
C ALA A 112 12.51 -7.57 5.18
N GLU A 113 13.65 -7.55 4.51
CA GLU A 113 14.29 -6.31 4.03
C GLU A 113 13.37 -5.51 3.11
N ARG A 114 12.63 -6.20 2.24
CA ARG A 114 11.69 -5.60 1.28
C ARG A 114 10.27 -6.06 1.59
N VAL A 115 9.38 -5.11 1.80
CA VAL A 115 7.98 -5.37 2.14
C VAL A 115 7.07 -4.67 1.14
N PHE A 116 6.08 -5.41 0.64
CA PHE A 116 5.13 -4.90 -0.34
C PHE A 116 3.70 -5.18 0.10
N HIS A 117 2.82 -4.20 -0.14
CA HIS A 117 1.38 -4.36 -0.16
C HIS A 117 0.89 -4.18 -1.59
N LEU A 118 0.12 -5.12 -2.07
CA LEU A 118 -0.49 -5.04 -3.40
C LEU A 118 -2.01 -4.98 -3.25
N HIS A 119 -2.59 -3.98 -3.92
CA HIS A 119 -4.02 -3.75 -4.00
C HIS A 119 -4.46 -4.03 -5.43
N LEU A 120 -5.21 -5.11 -5.65
CA LEU A 120 -5.81 -5.43 -6.94
C LEU A 120 -7.24 -4.88 -6.98
N ARG A 121 -7.52 -4.03 -7.94
CA ARG A 121 -8.77 -3.32 -8.13
C ARG A 121 -9.20 -3.35 -9.60
N TYR A 122 -10.45 -3.02 -9.87
CA TYR A 122 -10.87 -2.70 -11.23
C TYR A 122 -10.39 -1.32 -11.66
N ALA A 123 -10.12 -1.15 -12.97
CA ALA A 123 -9.72 0.12 -13.56
C ALA A 123 -10.70 1.24 -13.20
N GLY A 124 -10.16 2.36 -12.69
CA GLY A 124 -10.91 3.52 -12.20
C GLY A 124 -11.19 3.52 -10.71
N ASP A 125 -10.99 2.42 -9.97
CA ASP A 125 -10.95 2.41 -8.52
C ASP A 125 -9.51 2.69 -8.05
N ASN A 126 -9.12 3.97 -8.11
CA ASN A 126 -7.72 4.43 -8.05
C ASN A 126 -7.56 5.74 -7.28
N ASN A 127 -8.35 5.96 -6.25
CA ASN A 127 -8.28 7.13 -5.38
C ASN A 127 -6.89 7.40 -4.81
N GLU A 128 -6.12 6.36 -4.59
CA GLU A 128 -4.75 6.39 -4.08
C GLU A 128 -3.81 7.15 -5.01
N LEU A 129 -4.04 7.10 -6.35
CA LEU A 129 -3.27 7.86 -7.33
C LEU A 129 -3.51 9.36 -7.20
N TYR A 130 -4.77 9.76 -7.02
CA TYR A 130 -5.14 11.15 -6.82
C TYR A 130 -4.54 11.73 -5.54
N PHE A 131 -4.62 10.99 -4.44
CA PHE A 131 -4.03 11.40 -3.17
C PHE A 131 -2.51 11.51 -3.26
N ARG A 132 -1.82 10.52 -3.86
CA ARG A 132 -0.38 10.54 -4.08
C ARG A 132 0.05 11.78 -4.86
N ASP A 133 -0.57 12.04 -6.01
CA ASP A 133 -0.22 13.16 -6.87
C ASP A 133 -0.47 14.51 -6.16
N TYR A 134 -1.54 14.59 -5.39
CA TYR A 134 -1.83 15.77 -4.60
C TYR A 134 -0.75 16.05 -3.55
N LEU A 135 -0.25 15.02 -2.87
CA LEU A 135 0.87 15.18 -1.93
C LEU A 135 2.17 15.58 -2.63
N ILE A 136 2.41 15.08 -3.84
CA ILE A 136 3.61 15.46 -4.62
C ILE A 136 3.53 16.92 -5.07
N GLU A 137 2.36 17.39 -5.51
CA GLU A 137 2.16 18.74 -6.05
C GLU A 137 1.97 19.80 -4.94
N TYR A 138 1.56 19.41 -3.72
CA TYR A 138 1.29 20.30 -2.60
C TYR A 138 2.13 19.96 -1.36
N PRO A 139 3.39 20.44 -1.26
CA PRO A 139 4.31 20.11 -0.18
C PRO A 139 3.79 20.44 1.23
N ASP A 140 3.00 21.51 1.38
CA ASP A 140 2.40 21.87 2.66
C ASP A 140 1.41 20.82 3.15
N VAL A 141 0.62 20.24 2.22
CA VAL A 141 -0.32 19.14 2.53
C VAL A 141 0.44 17.86 2.83
N ALA A 142 1.52 17.60 2.08
CA ALA A 142 2.40 16.47 2.36
C ALA A 142 2.97 16.57 3.79
N LYS A 143 3.37 17.75 4.21
CA LYS A 143 3.88 18.03 5.55
C LYS A 143 2.82 17.85 6.63
N GLU A 144 1.59 18.37 6.42
CA GLU A 144 0.45 18.14 7.31
C GLU A 144 0.19 16.63 7.50
N TYR A 145 0.22 15.87 6.42
CA TYR A 145 0.03 14.42 6.45
C TYR A 145 1.18 13.69 7.17
N GLU A 146 2.41 14.14 6.97
CA GLU A 146 3.58 13.61 7.68
C GLU A 146 3.46 13.84 9.19
N GLU A 147 3.16 15.06 9.62
CA GLU A 147 3.01 15.42 11.04
C GLU A 147 1.91 14.59 11.72
N LEU A 148 0.79 14.39 11.03
CA LEU A 148 -0.26 13.49 11.50
C LEU A 148 0.27 12.07 11.69
N LYS A 149 0.97 11.51 10.68
CA LYS A 149 1.52 10.16 10.76
C LYS A 149 2.51 10.00 11.92
N LEU A 150 3.39 10.98 12.13
CA LEU A 150 4.37 10.95 13.22
C LEU A 150 3.70 10.95 14.60
N LYS A 151 2.63 11.75 14.78
CA LYS A 151 1.82 11.73 16.02
C LYS A 151 1.12 10.40 16.25
N LEU A 152 0.52 9.87 15.18
CA LEU A 152 -0.23 8.62 15.23
C LEU A 152 0.68 7.40 15.45
N TRP A 153 1.88 7.39 14.89
CA TRP A 153 2.84 6.31 15.07
C TRP A 153 3.08 6.01 16.55
N LYS A 154 3.40 7.02 17.35
CA LYS A 154 3.66 6.84 18.80
C LYS A 154 2.44 6.32 19.55
N LYS A 155 1.24 6.73 19.13
CA LYS A 155 -0.03 6.33 19.76
C LYS A 155 -0.47 4.91 19.38
N TYR A 156 -0.20 4.48 18.16
CA TYR A 156 -0.76 3.26 17.56
C TYR A 156 0.32 2.27 17.09
N GLU A 157 1.52 2.28 17.69
CA GLU A 157 2.65 1.44 17.26
C GLU A 157 2.26 -0.03 17.05
N HIS A 158 1.45 -0.57 17.95
CA HIS A 158 0.94 -1.95 17.90
C HIS A 158 -0.58 -2.03 17.66
N ASN A 159 -1.14 -1.06 16.92
CA ASN A 159 -2.54 -1.05 16.53
C ASN A 159 -2.70 -0.49 15.12
N ARG A 160 -2.56 -1.36 14.11
CA ARG A 160 -2.63 -0.97 12.70
C ARG A 160 -3.97 -0.39 12.29
N ASP A 161 -5.06 -0.95 12.81
CA ASP A 161 -6.41 -0.50 12.46
C ASP A 161 -6.66 0.89 13.03
N GLY A 162 -6.30 1.12 14.29
CA GLY A 162 -6.35 2.45 14.91
C GLY A 162 -5.53 3.49 14.16
N TYR A 163 -4.31 3.14 13.74
CA TYR A 163 -3.46 4.01 12.94
C TYR A 163 -4.08 4.35 11.58
N THR A 164 -4.65 3.36 10.91
CA THR A 164 -5.25 3.55 9.58
C THR A 164 -6.52 4.38 9.66
N ASN A 165 -7.41 4.05 10.60
CA ASN A 165 -8.67 4.76 10.81
C ASN A 165 -8.45 6.24 11.17
N ALA A 166 -7.44 6.53 12.01
CA ALA A 166 -7.16 7.90 12.43
C ALA A 166 -6.66 8.82 11.30
N LYS A 167 -6.25 8.29 10.14
CA LYS A 167 -5.83 9.05 8.97
C LYS A 167 -6.95 9.24 7.93
N THR A 168 -8.03 8.47 8.04
CA THR A 168 -9.04 8.34 6.97
C THR A 168 -9.66 9.68 6.60
N GLU A 169 -9.96 10.54 7.58
CA GLU A 169 -10.59 11.84 7.34
C GLU A 169 -9.68 12.77 6.52
N LEU A 170 -8.41 12.89 6.88
CA LEU A 170 -7.45 13.70 6.14
C LEU A 170 -7.25 13.17 4.72
N VAL A 171 -7.03 11.86 4.58
CA VAL A 171 -6.85 11.20 3.28
C VAL A 171 -8.07 11.46 2.39
N LYS A 172 -9.29 11.22 2.90
CA LYS A 172 -10.51 11.47 2.16
C LYS A 172 -10.63 12.93 1.72
N ARG A 173 -10.44 13.88 2.62
CA ARG A 173 -10.53 15.33 2.35
C ARG A 173 -9.63 15.75 1.18
N TYR A 174 -8.39 15.29 1.14
CA TYR A 174 -7.45 15.66 0.10
C TYR A 174 -7.60 14.84 -1.18
N THR A 175 -8.07 13.59 -1.09
CA THR A 175 -8.47 12.82 -2.27
C THR A 175 -9.64 13.47 -3.00
N ASP A 176 -10.67 13.92 -2.27
CA ASP A 176 -11.83 14.60 -2.86
C ASP A 176 -11.39 15.90 -3.56
N LYS A 177 -10.50 16.69 -2.94
CA LYS A 177 -9.92 17.89 -3.57
C LYS A 177 -9.12 17.55 -4.83
N ALA A 178 -8.29 16.52 -4.78
CA ALA A 178 -7.51 16.06 -5.91
C ALA A 178 -8.40 15.62 -7.08
N ARG A 179 -9.47 14.90 -6.80
CA ARG A 179 -10.43 14.49 -7.84
C ARG A 179 -11.11 15.69 -8.51
N ILE A 180 -11.50 16.69 -7.75
CA ILE A 180 -12.07 17.92 -8.32
C ILE A 180 -11.04 18.64 -9.19
N LEU A 181 -9.80 18.75 -8.72
CA LEU A 181 -8.75 19.50 -9.40
C LEU A 181 -8.26 18.81 -10.67
N TYR A 182 -8.07 17.49 -10.59
CA TYR A 182 -7.44 16.72 -11.68
C TYR A 182 -8.46 16.09 -12.65
N GLY A 183 -9.74 16.09 -12.29
CA GLY A 183 -10.80 15.50 -13.12
C GLY A 183 -10.51 14.03 -13.46
N ASN A 184 -10.57 13.70 -14.74
CA ASN A 184 -10.36 12.35 -15.26
C ASN A 184 -8.88 12.11 -15.62
N ARG A 185 -7.94 12.37 -14.68
CA ARG A 185 -6.50 12.14 -14.92
C ARG A 185 -6.17 10.65 -15.10
N TYR A 186 -6.94 9.76 -14.47
CA TYR A 186 -6.74 8.31 -14.48
C TYR A 186 -7.99 7.56 -14.92
#